data_7690695b5e1d235c7bde71b7da82db13
#
_entry.id   7690695b5e1d235c7bde71b7da82db13
#
_cell.length_a   1.000
_cell.length_b   1.000
_cell.length_c   1.000
_cell.angle_alpha   90.00
_cell.angle_beta   90.00
_cell.angle_gamma   90.00
#
_symmetry.space_group_name_H-M   'P 1'
#
loop_
_entity.id
_entity.type
_entity.pdbx_description
1 polymer ?
#
loop_
_entity_poly.entity_id
_entity_poly.type
_entity_poly.pdbx_seq_one_letter_code
_entity_poly.pdbx_strand_id
1 'polypeptide(L)'
;MTLSAPDTAAQTSPLRILFATPECAPLVKTGGLADVSAALPATLATLGVDARILLPGYRQALAQLPERGEIGRFAASADLPASRLLQGRTASGVPLYLLDCPELYDRPGGPYQDEDGRDWSDNALRFGLLSRAAALLAGGAS
;
A
#
# COMPACT_ATOMS: atom_id res chain seq x y z
N MET A 1 42.34 26.99 -1.99
CA MET A 1 41.12 27.02 -2.79
C MET A 1 40.16 25.99 -2.23
N THR A 2 39.25 26.44 -1.37
CA THR A 2 38.26 25.58 -0.74
C THR A 2 37.02 25.58 -1.64
N LEU A 3 36.76 24.47 -2.27
CA LEU A 3 35.50 24.23 -2.96
C LEU A 3 34.46 23.97 -1.89
N SER A 4 33.68 25.01 -1.58
CA SER A 4 32.48 24.86 -0.79
C SER A 4 31.50 23.99 -1.57
N ALA A 5 31.24 22.79 -1.11
CA ALA A 5 30.17 21.99 -1.67
C ALA A 5 28.86 22.78 -1.56
N PRO A 6 28.04 22.82 -2.60
CA PRO A 6 26.76 23.49 -2.50
C PRO A 6 25.96 22.84 -1.36
N ASP A 7 25.42 23.68 -0.49
CA ASP A 7 24.57 23.24 0.60
C ASP A 7 23.23 22.79 0.04
N THR A 8 23.22 21.57 -0.52
CA THR A 8 22.02 20.98 -1.09
C THR A 8 21.16 20.25 -0.05
N ALA A 9 21.73 19.98 1.14
CA ALA A 9 21.06 19.18 2.16
C ALA A 9 19.91 19.90 2.86
N ALA A 10 19.95 21.23 2.92
CA ALA A 10 18.98 22.02 3.71
C ALA A 10 17.69 22.35 2.96
N GLN A 11 17.60 22.06 1.66
CA GLN A 11 16.54 22.60 0.80
C GLN A 11 15.74 21.59 0.01
N THR A 12 16.11 20.32 0.07
CA THR A 12 15.39 19.28 -0.63
C THR A 12 14.55 18.47 0.33
N SER A 13 13.24 18.48 0.09
CA SER A 13 12.35 17.53 0.74
C SER A 13 12.76 16.11 0.32
N PRO A 14 12.63 15.12 1.22
CA PRO A 14 12.92 13.74 0.83
C PRO A 14 12.03 13.33 -0.34
N LEU A 15 12.58 12.46 -1.20
CA LEU A 15 11.79 11.84 -2.24
C LEU A 15 10.66 11.03 -1.58
N ARG A 16 9.46 11.20 -2.09
CA ARG A 16 8.27 10.51 -1.58
C ARG A 16 7.82 9.46 -2.57
N ILE A 17 7.70 8.24 -2.10
CA ILE A 17 7.31 7.09 -2.95
C ILE A 17 6.13 6.39 -2.30
N LEU A 18 5.09 6.14 -3.09
CA LEU A 18 4.00 5.25 -2.74
C LEU A 18 4.21 3.93 -3.50
N PHE A 19 4.41 2.86 -2.75
CA PHE A 19 4.60 1.52 -3.28
C PHE A 19 3.26 0.77 -3.23
N ALA A 20 2.52 0.78 -4.32
CA ALA A 20 1.24 0.10 -4.41
C ALA A 20 1.47 -1.35 -4.82
N THR A 21 0.95 -2.29 -4.05
CA THR A 21 1.22 -3.72 -4.24
C THR A 21 0.03 -4.57 -3.80
N PRO A 22 -0.22 -5.70 -4.49
CA PRO A 22 -1.27 -6.63 -4.07
C PRO A 22 -0.84 -7.58 -2.96
N GLU A 23 0.45 -7.67 -2.64
CA GLU A 23 0.94 -8.52 -1.56
C GLU A 23 2.16 -7.91 -0.88
N CYS A 24 2.33 -8.21 0.39
CA CYS A 24 3.44 -7.73 1.21
C CYS A 24 3.68 -8.69 2.39
N ALA A 25 4.86 -9.26 2.48
CA ALA A 25 5.20 -10.18 3.57
C ALA A 25 5.33 -9.42 4.91
N PRO A 26 4.97 -10.04 6.04
CA PRO A 26 4.33 -11.35 6.18
C PRO A 26 2.80 -11.29 6.12
N LEU A 27 2.21 -10.12 5.85
CA LEU A 27 0.76 -9.89 5.95
C LEU A 27 -0.03 -10.73 4.94
N VAL A 28 0.41 -10.72 3.70
CA VAL A 28 -0.13 -11.56 2.63
C VAL A 28 0.99 -11.91 1.68
N LYS A 29 1.17 -13.20 1.42
CA LYS A 29 2.25 -13.69 0.58
C LYS A 29 1.80 -14.90 -0.23
N THR A 30 1.99 -14.81 -1.56
CA THR A 30 1.86 -15.95 -2.46
C THR A 30 3.18 -16.31 -3.13
N GLY A 31 4.10 -15.37 -3.29
CA GLY A 31 5.37 -15.58 -3.96
C GLY A 31 6.38 -14.47 -3.68
N GLY A 32 7.35 -14.32 -4.59
CA GLY A 32 8.48 -13.43 -4.39
C GLY A 32 8.14 -11.94 -4.34
N LEU A 33 7.02 -11.53 -4.95
CA LEU A 33 6.60 -10.13 -4.93
C LEU A 33 6.38 -9.64 -3.49
N ALA A 34 5.80 -10.47 -2.63
CA ALA A 34 5.56 -10.10 -1.24
C ALA A 34 6.85 -9.76 -0.49
N ASP A 35 7.92 -10.49 -0.76
CA ASP A 35 9.23 -10.25 -0.15
C ASP A 35 9.83 -8.93 -0.65
N VAL A 36 9.74 -8.66 -1.95
CA VAL A 36 10.20 -7.39 -2.53
C VAL A 36 9.41 -6.22 -1.97
N SER A 37 8.09 -6.36 -1.87
CA SER A 37 7.20 -5.32 -1.33
C SER A 37 7.50 -4.97 0.13
N ALA A 38 7.98 -5.92 0.90
CA ALA A 38 8.41 -5.68 2.28
C ALA A 38 9.82 -5.08 2.34
N ALA A 39 10.75 -5.61 1.56
CA ALA A 39 12.18 -5.27 1.67
C ALA A 39 12.54 -3.95 0.99
N LEU A 40 12.01 -3.69 -0.20
CA LEU A 40 12.40 -2.52 -0.97
C LEU A 40 12.00 -1.20 -0.29
N PRO A 41 10.74 -1.01 0.14
CA PRO A 41 10.40 0.22 0.86
C PRO A 41 11.20 0.41 2.15
N ALA A 42 11.45 -0.67 2.89
CA ALA A 42 12.27 -0.61 4.11
C ALA A 42 13.70 -0.15 3.81
N THR A 43 14.30 -0.69 2.74
CA THR A 43 15.65 -0.30 2.32
C THR A 43 15.69 1.16 1.85
N LEU A 44 14.71 1.58 1.06
CA LEU A 44 14.61 2.97 0.61
C LEU A 44 14.49 3.94 1.80
N ALA A 45 13.75 3.55 2.83
CA ALA A 45 13.63 4.35 4.04
C ALA A 45 14.99 4.57 4.73
N THR A 46 15.87 3.57 4.74
CA THR A 46 17.24 3.71 5.28
C THR A 46 18.09 4.68 4.47
N LEU A 47 17.72 4.93 3.23
CA LEU A 47 18.41 5.88 2.34
C LEU A 47 17.79 7.30 2.37
N GLY A 48 16.88 7.53 3.30
CA GLY A 48 16.24 8.85 3.45
C GLY A 48 15.03 9.08 2.56
N VAL A 49 14.51 8.05 1.90
CA VAL A 49 13.29 8.15 1.10
C VAL A 49 12.07 8.01 2.02
N ASP A 50 11.07 8.87 1.85
CA ASP A 50 9.76 8.70 2.49
C ASP A 50 8.98 7.66 1.69
N ALA A 51 9.23 6.39 1.95
CA ALA A 51 8.59 5.27 1.29
C ALA A 51 7.41 4.78 2.11
N ARG A 52 6.27 4.64 1.46
CA ARG A 52 5.02 4.15 2.06
C ARG A 52 4.44 3.06 1.19
N ILE A 53 3.73 2.12 1.82
CA ILE A 53 3.15 0.97 1.12
C ILE A 53 1.63 1.15 1.08
N LEU A 54 1.02 0.85 -0.06
CA LEU A 54 -0.43 0.74 -0.20
C LEU A 54 -0.78 -0.70 -0.55
N LEU A 55 -1.57 -1.34 0.29
CA LEU A 55 -1.97 -2.75 0.19
C LEU A 55 -3.48 -2.84 0.30
N PRO A 56 -4.15 -3.72 -0.46
CA PRO A 56 -5.57 -3.97 -0.20
C PRO A 56 -5.79 -4.49 1.23
N GLY A 57 -6.88 -4.07 1.83
CA GLY A 57 -7.26 -4.49 3.18
C GLY A 57 -7.85 -5.89 3.20
N TYR A 58 -7.07 -6.88 2.80
CA TYR A 58 -7.49 -8.27 2.88
C TYR A 58 -7.80 -8.66 4.31
N ARG A 59 -8.72 -9.61 4.49
CA ARG A 59 -9.09 -10.13 5.80
C ARG A 59 -7.87 -10.49 6.65
N GLN A 60 -6.92 -11.22 6.07
CA GLN A 60 -5.73 -11.65 6.77
C GLN A 60 -4.77 -10.52 7.12
N ALA A 61 -4.70 -9.49 6.30
CA ALA A 61 -3.86 -8.32 6.57
C ALA A 61 -4.44 -7.48 7.70
N LEU A 62 -5.75 -7.24 7.69
CA LEU A 62 -6.42 -6.50 8.75
C LEU A 62 -6.31 -7.21 10.09
N ALA A 63 -6.40 -8.53 10.10
CA ALA A 63 -6.27 -9.33 11.33
C ALA A 63 -4.92 -9.20 12.01
N GLN A 64 -3.86 -8.93 11.25
CA GLN A 64 -2.49 -8.78 11.77
C GLN A 64 -2.15 -7.35 12.18
N LEU A 65 -3.04 -6.40 11.94
CA LEU A 65 -2.82 -4.98 12.24
C LEU A 65 -3.98 -4.42 13.06
N PRO A 66 -4.12 -4.88 14.32
CA PRO A 66 -5.22 -4.42 15.18
C PRO A 66 -5.12 -2.94 15.53
N GLU A 67 -3.91 -2.39 15.60
CA GLU A 67 -3.67 -0.97 15.89
C GLU A 67 -3.56 -0.18 14.59
N ARG A 68 -4.70 0.05 13.95
CA ARG A 68 -4.79 0.84 12.74
C ARG A 68 -5.86 1.92 12.88
N GLY A 69 -5.63 3.07 12.27
CA GLY A 69 -6.56 4.19 12.31
C GLY A 69 -7.07 4.57 10.92
N GLU A 70 -8.30 4.99 10.83
CA GLU A 70 -8.85 5.54 9.59
C GLU A 70 -8.28 6.95 9.37
N ILE A 71 -7.71 7.19 8.19
CA ILE A 71 -7.12 8.48 7.84
C ILE A 71 -7.78 9.14 6.64
N GLY A 72 -8.69 8.44 5.96
CA GLY A 72 -9.39 9.01 4.82
C GLY A 72 -10.42 8.08 4.23
N ARG A 73 -11.16 8.62 3.27
CA ARG A 73 -12.20 7.88 2.54
C ARG A 73 -12.15 8.26 1.07
N PHE A 74 -12.47 7.29 0.23
CA PHE A 74 -12.67 7.50 -1.20
C PHE A 74 -14.15 7.28 -1.51
N ALA A 75 -14.76 8.26 -2.19
CA ALA A 75 -16.13 8.12 -2.64
C ALA A 75 -16.24 7.08 -3.75
N ALA A 76 -17.40 6.46 -3.87
CA ALA A 76 -17.70 5.60 -4.99
C ALA A 76 -17.60 6.39 -6.31
N SER A 77 -17.11 5.75 -7.35
CA SER A 77 -16.93 6.39 -8.66
C SER A 77 -17.09 5.36 -9.77
N ALA A 78 -17.97 5.64 -10.72
CA ALA A 78 -18.31 4.70 -11.80
C ALA A 78 -18.65 3.33 -11.22
N ASP A 79 -17.94 2.28 -11.62
CA ASP A 79 -18.19 0.92 -11.15
C ASP A 79 -17.40 0.58 -9.88
N LEU A 80 -16.62 1.52 -9.34
CA LEU A 80 -15.78 1.29 -8.16
C LEU A 80 -16.53 1.69 -6.90
N PRO A 81 -16.60 0.79 -5.89
CA PRO A 81 -17.28 1.11 -4.63
C PRO A 81 -16.50 2.13 -3.80
N ALA A 82 -17.17 2.71 -2.82
CA ALA A 82 -16.53 3.53 -1.82
C ALA A 82 -15.59 2.68 -0.96
N SER A 83 -14.55 3.29 -0.43
CA SER A 83 -13.55 2.61 0.39
C SER A 83 -12.99 3.55 1.46
N ARG A 84 -12.31 2.97 2.44
CA ARG A 84 -11.64 3.71 3.50
C ARG A 84 -10.14 3.49 3.39
N LEU A 85 -9.37 4.45 3.85
CA LEU A 85 -7.92 4.31 3.96
C LEU A 85 -7.55 4.20 5.43
N LEU A 86 -6.92 3.10 5.79
CA LEU A 86 -6.44 2.83 7.14
C LEU A 86 -4.92 2.93 7.15
N GLN A 87 -4.36 3.36 8.26
CA GLN A 87 -2.91 3.47 8.41
C GLN A 87 -2.41 2.59 9.55
N GLY A 88 -1.33 1.87 9.28
CA GLY A 88 -0.56 1.12 10.24
C GLY A 88 0.92 1.22 9.89
N ARG A 89 1.71 0.29 10.41
CA ARG A 89 3.14 0.20 10.11
C ARG A 89 3.54 -1.26 9.94
N THR A 90 4.52 -1.48 9.08
CA THR A 90 5.16 -2.79 8.96
C THR A 90 6.06 -3.04 10.18
N ALA A 91 6.53 -4.28 10.34
CA ALA A 91 7.46 -4.64 11.42
C ALA A 91 8.75 -3.81 11.37
N SER A 92 9.18 -3.40 10.19
CA SER A 92 10.36 -2.54 10.00
C SER A 92 10.06 -1.04 10.16
N GLY A 93 8.83 -0.67 10.51
CA GLY A 93 8.46 0.72 10.78
C GLY A 93 8.04 1.53 9.56
N VAL A 94 7.92 0.92 8.38
CA VAL A 94 7.46 1.61 7.17
C VAL A 94 5.95 1.90 7.29
N PRO A 95 5.51 3.14 7.02
CA PRO A 95 4.08 3.44 7.00
C PRO A 95 3.36 2.57 5.96
N LEU A 96 2.25 1.98 6.39
CA LEU A 96 1.46 1.07 5.58
C LEU A 96 0.03 1.58 5.53
N TYR A 97 -0.47 1.79 4.32
CA TYR A 97 -1.86 2.11 4.08
C TYR A 97 -2.60 0.85 3.65
N LEU A 98 -3.74 0.60 4.28
CA LEU A 98 -4.64 -0.48 3.91
C LEU A 98 -5.89 0.11 3.28
N LEU A 99 -6.15 -0.29 2.04
CA LEU A 99 -7.36 0.11 1.34
C LEU A 99 -8.50 -0.81 1.77
N ASP A 100 -9.38 -0.33 2.63
CA ASP A 100 -10.45 -1.11 3.21
C ASP A 100 -11.71 -0.99 2.36
N CYS A 101 -12.04 -2.09 1.69
CA CYS A 101 -13.26 -2.25 0.92
C CYS A 101 -13.74 -3.70 1.10
N PRO A 102 -14.56 -3.98 2.13
CA PRO A 102 -14.95 -5.35 2.45
C PRO A 102 -15.60 -6.08 1.29
N GLU A 103 -16.38 -5.40 0.46
CA GLU A 103 -17.01 -6.01 -0.73
C GLU A 103 -16.00 -6.68 -1.65
N LEU A 104 -14.79 -6.11 -1.76
CA LEU A 104 -13.79 -6.61 -2.68
C LEU A 104 -12.71 -7.45 -2.00
N TYR A 105 -12.39 -7.18 -0.73
CA TYR A 105 -11.21 -7.75 -0.09
C TYR A 105 -11.48 -8.62 1.13
N ASP A 106 -12.65 -8.51 1.76
CA ASP A 106 -12.98 -9.34 2.93
C ASP A 106 -13.50 -10.70 2.48
N ARG A 107 -12.59 -11.55 2.03
CA ARG A 107 -12.92 -12.85 1.45
C ARG A 107 -11.98 -13.94 1.96
N PRO A 108 -12.46 -15.19 2.09
CA PRO A 108 -11.59 -16.32 2.33
C PRO A 108 -10.83 -16.66 1.05
N GLY A 109 -9.60 -17.13 1.19
CA GLY A 109 -8.74 -17.47 0.05
C GLY A 109 -7.55 -16.53 -0.08
N GLY A 110 -6.98 -16.46 -1.26
CA GLY A 110 -5.79 -15.66 -1.53
C GLY A 110 -6.09 -14.30 -2.16
N PRO A 111 -5.04 -13.49 -2.39
CA PRO A 111 -5.22 -12.18 -3.00
C PRO A 111 -5.74 -12.23 -4.45
N TYR A 112 -5.50 -13.31 -5.16
CA TYR A 112 -5.88 -13.44 -6.57
C TYR A 112 -6.94 -14.49 -6.81
N GLN A 113 -7.02 -15.49 -5.94
CA GLN A 113 -7.83 -16.69 -6.14
C GLN A 113 -8.65 -17.02 -4.91
N ASP A 114 -9.76 -17.70 -5.13
CA ASP A 114 -10.59 -18.22 -4.05
C ASP A 114 -9.95 -19.48 -3.43
N GLU A 115 -10.66 -20.08 -2.47
CA GLU A 115 -10.19 -21.28 -1.77
C GLU A 115 -10.04 -22.50 -2.68
N ASP A 116 -10.72 -22.50 -3.82
CA ASP A 116 -10.65 -23.57 -4.81
C ASP A 116 -9.58 -23.35 -5.88
N GLY A 117 -8.79 -22.28 -5.76
CA GLY A 117 -7.74 -21.94 -6.70
C GLY A 117 -8.23 -21.29 -7.98
N ARG A 118 -9.44 -20.76 -7.99
CA ARG A 118 -10.01 -20.05 -9.13
C ARG A 118 -9.83 -18.55 -8.95
N ASP A 119 -9.45 -17.87 -10.02
CA ASP A 119 -9.33 -16.42 -10.01
C ASP A 119 -10.66 -15.77 -9.60
N TRP A 120 -10.59 -14.78 -8.73
CA TRP A 120 -11.76 -13.97 -8.42
C TRP A 120 -12.26 -13.32 -9.70
N SER A 121 -13.54 -13.49 -10.00
CA SER A 121 -14.14 -12.98 -11.24
C SER A 121 -14.12 -11.47 -11.36
N ASP A 122 -14.01 -10.76 -10.24
CA ASP A 122 -13.97 -9.31 -10.16
C ASP A 122 -12.56 -8.74 -9.91
N ASN A 123 -11.52 -9.47 -10.25
CA ASN A 123 -10.14 -9.00 -10.06
C ASN A 123 -9.87 -7.66 -10.77
N ALA A 124 -10.51 -7.40 -11.89
CA ALA A 124 -10.39 -6.11 -12.56
C ALA A 124 -10.87 -4.95 -11.68
N LEU A 125 -11.98 -5.12 -10.98
CA LEU A 125 -12.49 -4.12 -10.02
C LEU A 125 -11.61 -4.05 -8.78
N ARG A 126 -11.20 -5.20 -8.26
CA ARG A 126 -10.38 -5.30 -7.03
C ARG A 126 -9.06 -4.54 -7.20
N PHE A 127 -8.36 -4.77 -8.28
CA PHE A 127 -7.08 -4.09 -8.53
C PHE A 127 -7.24 -2.75 -9.24
N GLY A 128 -8.35 -2.53 -9.92
CA GLY A 128 -8.73 -1.21 -10.41
C GLY A 128 -8.93 -0.22 -9.27
N LEU A 129 -9.57 -0.64 -8.18
CA LEU A 129 -9.74 0.21 -7.00
C LEU A 129 -8.38 0.54 -6.37
N LEU A 130 -7.48 -0.43 -6.25
CA LEU A 130 -6.13 -0.20 -5.73
C LEU A 130 -5.37 0.82 -6.59
N SER A 131 -5.42 0.67 -7.90
CA SER A 131 -4.76 1.58 -8.84
C SER A 131 -5.31 2.99 -8.76
N ARG A 132 -6.63 3.13 -8.65
CA ARG A 132 -7.27 4.44 -8.49
C ARG A 132 -6.87 5.11 -7.18
N ALA A 133 -6.90 4.37 -6.07
CA ALA A 133 -6.48 4.89 -4.78
C ALA A 133 -5.02 5.36 -4.82
N ALA A 134 -4.14 4.57 -5.44
CA ALA A 134 -2.74 4.95 -5.62
C ALA A 134 -2.60 6.26 -6.40
N ALA A 135 -3.34 6.40 -7.50
CA ALA A 135 -3.31 7.61 -8.33
C ALA A 135 -3.79 8.85 -7.55
N LEU A 136 -4.88 8.71 -6.78
CA LEU A 136 -5.41 9.81 -5.98
C LEU A 136 -4.43 10.24 -4.88
N LEU A 137 -3.81 9.27 -4.22
CA LEU A 137 -2.81 9.55 -3.18
C LEU A 137 -1.55 10.19 -3.77
N ALA A 138 -1.07 9.70 -4.90
CA ALA A 138 0.13 10.22 -5.54
C ALA A 138 -0.10 11.60 -6.18
N GLY A 139 -1.31 11.88 -6.62
CA GLY A 139 -1.67 13.15 -7.23
C GLY A 139 -1.78 14.32 -6.26
N GLY A 140 -1.52 14.09 -4.97
CA GLY A 140 -1.59 15.13 -3.96
C GLY A 140 -3.01 15.64 -3.74
N ALA A 141 -4.01 14.82 -4.00
CA ALA A 141 -5.38 15.11 -3.62
C ALA A 141 -5.43 15.12 -2.09
N SER A 142 -5.27 16.29 -1.56
CA SER A 142 -5.41 16.55 -0.12
C SER A 142 -6.88 16.70 0.23
#